data_f7b45ca6455e8bcbc38c99cecd845793
#
_entry.id   f7b45ca6455e8bcbc38c99cecd845793
#
_cell.length_a   1.000
_cell.length_b   1.000
_cell.length_c   1.000
_cell.angle_alpha   90.00
_cell.angle_beta   90.00
_cell.angle_gamma   90.00
#
_symmetry.space_group_name_H-M   'P 1'
#
loop_
_entity.id
_entity.type
_entity.pdbx_description
1 polymer ?
#
loop_
_entity_poly.entity_id
_entity_poly.type
_entity_poly.pdbx_seq_one_letter_code
_entity_poly.pdbx_strand_id
1 'polypeptide(L)'
;MSDAQLWERICVIDTENASGSLYVGTQIGTVRIGEYLTIPLEPPFSAARYLEAVDLAEQNGVEFLIIDSLSHAWSGEGGLLDVQANIAKRTGNGYTAWRDVTPQHNRLVDRILQCNMHIAATLRTKTEYVIEDNAQGKKAPRKVGMAPVFREGFEYEM
;
A
#
# COMPACT_ATOMS: atom_id res chain seq x y z
N MET A 1 -8.10 -25.57 17.54
CA MET A 1 -6.96 -24.73 17.11
C MET A 1 -6.56 -23.88 18.30
N SER A 2 -5.26 -23.88 18.69
CA SER A 2 -4.77 -23.04 19.80
C SER A 2 -4.61 -21.59 19.33
N ASP A 3 -4.61 -20.64 20.29
CA ASP A 3 -4.39 -19.22 19.96
C ASP A 3 -3.08 -18.99 19.20
N ALA A 4 -2.01 -19.73 19.56
CA ALA A 4 -0.73 -19.64 18.84
C ALA A 4 -0.86 -20.01 17.35
N GLN A 5 -1.62 -21.06 17.03
CA GLN A 5 -1.85 -21.49 15.64
C GLN A 5 -2.69 -20.49 14.84
N LEU A 6 -3.51 -19.65 15.49
CA LEU A 6 -4.24 -18.58 14.82
C LEU A 6 -3.30 -17.44 14.40
N TRP A 7 -2.36 -17.07 15.25
CA TRP A 7 -1.41 -16.00 14.96
C TRP A 7 -0.44 -16.37 13.83
N GLU A 8 -0.04 -17.64 13.70
CA GLU A 8 0.82 -18.13 12.61
C GLU A 8 0.18 -18.01 11.22
N ARG A 9 -1.14 -17.80 11.15
CA ARG A 9 -1.89 -17.57 9.89
C ARG A 9 -2.02 -16.10 9.51
N ILE A 10 -1.46 -15.20 10.33
CA ILE A 10 -1.43 -13.77 10.08
C ILE A 10 -0.05 -13.40 9.57
N CYS A 11 0.00 -12.58 8.53
CA CYS A 11 1.24 -12.02 8.01
C CYS A 11 1.12 -10.50 7.84
N VAL A 12 2.20 -9.79 8.16
CA VAL A 12 2.33 -8.36 7.90
C VAL A 12 3.43 -8.12 6.87
N ILE A 13 3.08 -7.55 5.73
CA ILE A 13 4.05 -6.93 4.82
C ILE A 13 4.33 -5.54 5.40
N ASP A 14 5.52 -5.37 6.00
CA ASP A 14 5.90 -4.17 6.74
C ASP A 14 6.88 -3.32 5.92
N THR A 15 6.45 -2.12 5.57
CA THR A 15 7.26 -1.12 4.86
C THR A 15 7.60 0.09 5.75
N GLU A 16 7.23 0.03 7.04
CA GLU A 16 7.33 1.11 8.02
C GLU A 16 8.38 0.78 9.11
N ASN A 17 9.56 0.33 8.67
CA ASN A 17 10.73 0.06 9.53
C ASN A 17 10.47 -0.95 10.67
N ALA A 18 9.85 -2.06 10.36
CA ALA A 18 9.52 -3.12 11.31
C ALA A 18 8.61 -2.69 12.48
N SER A 19 7.79 -1.64 12.25
CA SER A 19 6.85 -1.13 13.26
C SER A 19 5.83 -2.20 13.69
N GLY A 20 5.46 -3.10 12.79
CA GLY A 20 4.56 -4.22 13.07
C GLY A 20 5.08 -5.12 14.21
N SER A 21 6.37 -5.40 14.27
CA SER A 21 6.96 -6.27 15.28
C SER A 21 6.82 -5.75 16.72
N LEU A 22 6.61 -4.45 16.91
CA LEU A 22 6.42 -3.82 18.22
C LEU A 22 5.13 -4.24 18.94
N TYR A 23 4.17 -4.78 18.20
CA TYR A 23 2.89 -5.19 18.78
C TYR A 23 2.90 -6.60 19.37
N VAL A 24 3.87 -7.45 19.00
CA VAL A 24 3.98 -8.82 19.51
C VAL A 24 4.14 -8.81 21.04
N GLY A 25 3.30 -9.61 21.72
CA GLY A 25 3.28 -9.70 23.18
C GLY A 25 2.51 -8.58 23.89
N THR A 26 2.04 -7.55 23.18
CA THR A 26 1.23 -6.48 23.79
C THR A 26 -0.17 -6.96 24.14
N GLN A 27 -0.78 -6.34 25.15
CA GLN A 27 -2.14 -6.62 25.57
C GLN A 27 -3.08 -5.54 25.08
N ILE A 28 -4.12 -5.92 24.34
CA ILE A 28 -5.19 -5.02 23.90
C ILE A 28 -6.52 -5.54 24.42
N GLY A 29 -7.07 -4.88 25.42
CA GLY A 29 -8.25 -5.37 26.13
C GLY A 29 -8.00 -6.74 26.75
N THR A 30 -8.75 -7.76 26.35
CA THR A 30 -8.61 -9.16 26.80
C THR A 30 -7.70 -9.99 25.91
N VAL A 31 -7.26 -9.46 24.77
CA VAL A 31 -6.47 -10.18 23.79
C VAL A 31 -4.98 -9.86 23.95
N ARG A 32 -4.14 -10.88 24.04
CA ARG A 32 -2.69 -10.75 23.92
C ARG A 32 -2.30 -11.05 22.48
N ILE A 33 -1.58 -10.11 21.85
CA ILE A 33 -1.07 -10.29 20.49
C ILE A 33 0.03 -11.34 20.52
N GLY A 34 -0.16 -12.42 19.77
CA GLY A 34 0.83 -13.48 19.62
C GLY A 34 1.88 -13.19 18.55
N GLU A 35 2.74 -14.14 18.30
CA GLU A 35 3.74 -14.08 17.24
C GLU A 35 3.07 -14.35 15.88
N TYR A 36 3.25 -13.45 14.93
CA TYR A 36 2.76 -13.55 13.55
C TYR A 36 3.91 -13.41 12.55
N LEU A 37 3.66 -13.81 11.32
CA LEU A 37 4.65 -13.73 10.25
C LEU A 37 4.86 -12.27 9.83
N THR A 38 6.09 -11.91 9.50
CA THR A 38 6.41 -10.57 8.97
C THR A 38 7.30 -10.69 7.74
N ILE A 39 6.96 -9.95 6.69
CA ILE A 39 7.75 -9.79 5.48
C ILE A 39 8.20 -8.33 5.43
N PRO A 40 9.42 -8.01 5.87
CA PRO A 40 9.93 -6.65 5.78
C PRO A 40 10.22 -6.30 4.31
N LEU A 41 9.70 -5.19 3.84
CA LEU A 41 10.04 -4.60 2.55
C LEU A 41 10.77 -3.28 2.76
N GLU A 42 11.99 -3.24 2.25
CA GLU A 42 12.81 -2.03 2.16
C GLU A 42 12.83 -1.51 0.72
N PRO A 43 13.21 -0.25 0.48
CA PRO A 43 13.37 0.26 -0.88
C PRO A 43 14.25 -0.66 -1.76
N PRO A 44 13.99 -0.77 -3.05
CA PRO A 44 12.93 -0.10 -3.80
C PRO A 44 11.55 -0.77 -3.60
N PHE A 45 10.50 0.05 -3.42
CA PHE A 45 9.13 -0.41 -3.21
C PHE A 45 8.40 -0.70 -4.54
N SER A 46 8.99 -1.52 -5.39
CA SER A 46 8.40 -1.84 -6.69
C SER A 46 7.15 -2.72 -6.56
N ALA A 47 6.21 -2.56 -7.50
CA ALA A 47 5.02 -3.42 -7.57
C ALA A 47 5.39 -4.92 -7.63
N ALA A 48 6.49 -5.28 -8.30
CA ALA A 48 6.97 -6.67 -8.38
C ALA A 48 7.29 -7.24 -7.00
N ARG A 49 7.97 -6.48 -6.12
CA ARG A 49 8.31 -6.94 -4.76
C ARG A 49 7.08 -7.12 -3.87
N TYR A 50 6.05 -6.27 -4.03
CA TYR A 50 4.79 -6.50 -3.35
C TYR A 50 4.09 -7.76 -3.85
N LEU A 51 4.11 -8.02 -5.17
CA LEU A 51 3.58 -9.25 -5.75
C LEU A 51 4.29 -10.49 -5.16
N GLU A 52 5.62 -10.48 -5.13
CA GLU A 52 6.42 -11.56 -4.54
C GLU A 52 6.08 -11.77 -3.04
N ALA A 53 5.89 -10.69 -2.29
CA ALA A 53 5.52 -10.78 -0.87
C ALA A 53 4.12 -11.36 -0.67
N VAL A 54 3.14 -10.99 -1.50
CA VAL A 54 1.79 -11.57 -1.48
C VAL A 54 1.82 -13.05 -1.84
N ASP A 55 2.59 -13.42 -2.88
CA ASP A 55 2.76 -14.81 -3.31
C ASP A 55 3.42 -15.64 -2.21
N LEU A 56 4.44 -15.11 -1.54
CA LEU A 56 5.13 -15.78 -0.43
C LEU A 56 4.20 -16.01 0.75
N ALA A 57 3.39 -15.03 1.12
CA ALA A 57 2.41 -15.16 2.19
C ALA A 57 1.39 -16.27 1.89
N GLU A 58 0.82 -16.28 0.69
CA GLU A 58 -0.16 -17.29 0.28
C GLU A 58 0.43 -18.71 0.24
N GLN A 59 1.67 -18.87 -0.28
CA GLN A 59 2.38 -20.15 -0.32
C GLN A 59 2.69 -20.70 1.07
N ASN A 60 2.79 -19.85 2.09
CA ASN A 60 3.02 -20.24 3.48
C ASN A 60 1.72 -20.43 4.28
N GLY A 61 0.57 -20.47 3.62
CA GLY A 61 -0.71 -20.77 4.27
C GLY A 61 -1.26 -19.64 5.13
N VAL A 62 -0.87 -18.41 4.85
CA VAL A 62 -1.45 -17.21 5.48
C VAL A 62 -2.91 -17.10 5.10
N GLU A 63 -3.76 -16.82 6.07
CA GLU A 63 -5.20 -16.60 5.87
C GLU A 63 -5.56 -15.11 5.98
N PHE A 64 -4.78 -14.33 6.73
CA PHE A 64 -5.00 -12.90 6.91
C PHE A 64 -3.69 -12.13 6.66
N LEU A 65 -3.68 -11.30 5.63
CA LEU A 65 -2.53 -10.49 5.23
C LEU A 65 -2.79 -9.02 5.53
N ILE A 66 -1.86 -8.38 6.23
CA ILE A 66 -1.85 -6.94 6.47
C ILE A 66 -0.73 -6.34 5.62
N ILE A 67 -1.02 -5.29 4.85
CA ILE A 67 -0.03 -4.54 4.08
C ILE A 67 0.11 -3.13 4.70
N ASP A 68 1.21 -2.89 5.36
CA ASP A 68 1.48 -1.61 6.06
C ASP A 68 2.79 -0.97 5.58
N SER A 69 2.74 -0.07 4.63
CA SER A 69 1.59 0.49 3.93
C SER A 69 1.67 0.22 2.43
N LEU A 70 0.52 0.14 1.78
CA LEU A 70 0.45 0.00 0.32
C LEU A 70 0.84 1.31 -0.41
N SER A 71 0.80 2.45 0.27
CA SER A 71 1.18 3.75 -0.30
C SER A 71 2.61 3.81 -0.82
N HIS A 72 3.54 3.01 -0.27
CA HIS A 72 4.91 2.96 -0.76
C HIS A 72 5.02 2.33 -2.16
N ALA A 73 4.14 1.38 -2.53
CA ALA A 73 4.08 0.86 -3.90
C ALA A 73 3.76 1.96 -4.92
N TRP A 74 3.06 3.01 -4.49
CA TRP A 74 2.70 4.15 -5.33
C TRP A 74 3.76 5.24 -5.31
N SER A 75 4.06 5.82 -4.14
CA SER A 75 4.85 7.03 -3.96
C SER A 75 6.17 6.82 -3.20
N GLY A 76 6.51 5.59 -2.82
CA GLY A 76 7.80 5.27 -2.20
C GLY A 76 8.94 5.22 -3.22
N GLU A 77 10.18 5.15 -2.72
CA GLU A 77 11.36 4.99 -3.55
C GLU A 77 11.28 3.72 -4.41
N GLY A 78 11.37 3.86 -5.73
CA GLY A 78 11.18 2.78 -6.69
C GLY A 78 9.72 2.35 -6.90
N GLY A 79 8.77 3.06 -6.31
CA GLY A 79 7.33 2.88 -6.54
C GLY A 79 6.89 3.33 -7.94
N LEU A 80 5.60 3.18 -8.20
CA LEU A 80 5.05 3.38 -9.55
C LEU A 80 5.21 4.83 -10.05
N LEU A 81 5.17 5.84 -9.17
CA LEU A 81 5.44 7.23 -9.55
C LEU A 81 6.90 7.46 -9.96
N ASP A 82 7.86 6.83 -9.26
CA ASP A 82 9.27 6.91 -9.64
C ASP A 82 9.53 6.24 -10.98
N VAL A 83 8.91 5.07 -11.22
CA VAL A 83 8.99 4.38 -12.51
C VAL A 83 8.45 5.28 -13.62
N GLN A 84 7.29 5.92 -13.42
CA GLN A 84 6.68 6.85 -14.36
C GLN A 84 7.62 8.03 -14.65
N ALA A 85 8.15 8.66 -13.59
CA ALA A 85 9.04 9.81 -13.73
C ALA A 85 10.33 9.46 -14.51
N ASN A 86 10.91 8.28 -14.26
CA ASN A 86 12.12 7.82 -14.94
C ASN A 86 11.86 7.54 -16.42
N ILE A 87 10.72 6.92 -16.78
CA ILE A 87 10.33 6.69 -18.17
C ILE A 87 10.07 8.03 -18.86
N ALA A 88 9.34 8.96 -18.21
CA ALA A 88 9.04 10.28 -18.73
C ALA A 88 10.32 11.09 -19.04
N LYS A 89 11.30 11.06 -18.12
CA LYS A 89 12.61 11.66 -18.34
C LYS A 89 13.33 11.11 -19.56
N ARG A 90 13.32 9.78 -19.71
CA ARG A 90 14.03 9.09 -20.81
C ARG A 90 13.35 9.31 -22.16
N THR A 91 12.02 9.35 -22.20
CA THR A 91 11.24 9.43 -23.44
C THR A 91 10.83 10.85 -23.81
N GLY A 92 10.97 11.80 -22.89
CA GLY A 92 10.48 13.18 -23.07
C GLY A 92 8.94 13.31 -23.01
N ASN A 93 8.22 12.23 -22.66
CA ASN A 93 6.75 12.21 -22.70
C ASN A 93 6.15 11.51 -21.47
N GLY A 94 5.61 12.32 -20.55
CA GLY A 94 4.96 11.82 -19.33
C GLY A 94 3.68 11.02 -19.57
N TYR A 95 2.94 11.33 -20.65
CA TYR A 95 1.71 10.62 -20.96
C TYR A 95 1.98 9.18 -21.43
N THR A 96 2.98 8.99 -22.30
CA THR A 96 3.34 7.64 -22.75
C THR A 96 3.92 6.78 -21.64
N ALA A 97 4.54 7.39 -20.62
CA ALA A 97 5.05 6.66 -19.47
C ALA A 97 3.95 5.89 -18.70
N TRP A 98 2.74 6.43 -18.64
CA TRP A 98 1.61 5.77 -17.99
C TRP A 98 1.16 4.48 -18.70
N ARG A 99 1.40 4.36 -20.01
CA ARG A 99 1.12 3.14 -20.75
C ARG A 99 1.93 1.94 -20.22
N ASP A 100 3.14 2.20 -19.71
CA ASP A 100 4.03 1.16 -19.19
C ASP A 100 3.82 0.93 -17.68
N VAL A 101 3.34 1.94 -16.95
CA VAL A 101 3.11 1.89 -15.51
C VAL A 101 1.72 1.35 -15.14
N THR A 102 0.69 1.72 -15.91
CA THR A 102 -0.69 1.27 -15.64
C THR A 102 -0.83 -0.25 -15.58
N PRO A 103 -0.21 -1.06 -16.46
CA PRO A 103 -0.28 -2.52 -16.35
C PRO A 103 0.35 -3.06 -15.06
N GLN A 104 1.41 -2.43 -14.55
CA GLN A 104 2.05 -2.84 -13.29
C GLN A 104 1.13 -2.55 -12.09
N HIS A 105 0.49 -1.39 -12.08
CA HIS A 105 -0.52 -1.04 -11.09
C HIS A 105 -1.68 -2.04 -11.11
N ASN A 106 -2.29 -2.27 -12.27
CA ASN A 106 -3.44 -3.16 -12.41
C ASN A 106 -3.07 -4.59 -11.97
N ARG A 107 -1.90 -5.10 -12.36
CA ARG A 107 -1.45 -6.42 -11.92
C ARG A 107 -1.31 -6.53 -10.40
N LEU A 108 -0.84 -5.46 -9.72
CA LEU A 108 -0.75 -5.44 -8.26
C LEU A 108 -2.15 -5.48 -7.63
N VAL A 109 -3.07 -4.64 -8.11
CA VAL A 109 -4.45 -4.59 -7.63
C VAL A 109 -5.16 -5.92 -7.88
N ASP A 110 -5.11 -6.44 -9.10
CA ASP A 110 -5.72 -7.72 -9.48
C ASP A 110 -5.21 -8.86 -8.58
N ARG A 111 -3.91 -8.89 -8.29
CA ARG A 111 -3.33 -9.92 -7.43
C ARG A 111 -3.83 -9.84 -6.00
N ILE A 112 -3.96 -8.62 -5.46
CA ILE A 112 -4.54 -8.39 -4.14
C ILE A 112 -5.99 -8.86 -4.08
N LEU A 113 -6.79 -8.52 -5.09
CA LEU A 113 -8.21 -8.87 -5.15
C LEU A 113 -8.48 -10.37 -5.40
N GLN A 114 -7.58 -11.07 -6.07
CA GLN A 114 -7.75 -12.47 -6.48
C GLN A 114 -7.08 -13.49 -5.55
N CYS A 115 -6.34 -13.05 -4.53
CA CYS A 115 -5.73 -14.00 -3.60
C CYS A 115 -6.77 -14.67 -2.68
N ASN A 116 -6.43 -15.85 -2.17
CA ASN A 116 -7.29 -16.59 -1.25
C ASN A 116 -7.11 -16.19 0.23
N MET A 117 -6.62 -14.99 0.48
CA MET A 117 -6.41 -14.44 1.82
C MET A 117 -7.37 -13.28 2.09
N HIS A 118 -7.72 -13.06 3.35
CA HIS A 118 -8.30 -11.78 3.76
C HIS A 118 -7.21 -10.73 3.77
N ILE A 119 -7.42 -9.59 3.12
CA ILE A 119 -6.43 -8.52 3.06
C ILE A 119 -6.93 -7.26 3.76
N ALA A 120 -6.06 -6.69 4.61
CA ALA A 120 -6.18 -5.34 5.12
C ALA A 120 -4.97 -4.53 4.65
N ALA A 121 -5.20 -3.41 3.99
CA ALA A 121 -4.11 -2.51 3.58
C ALA A 121 -4.28 -1.14 4.22
N THR A 122 -3.18 -0.61 4.78
CA THR A 122 -3.15 0.78 5.22
C THR A 122 -2.70 1.68 4.07
N LEU A 123 -3.25 2.88 4.04
CA LEU A 123 -2.85 3.93 3.11
C LEU A 123 -2.49 5.18 3.89
N ARG A 124 -1.37 5.80 3.57
CA ARG A 124 -1.05 7.15 4.03
C ARG A 124 -2.05 8.12 3.44
N THR A 125 -2.32 9.20 4.14
CA THR A 125 -3.21 10.24 3.67
C THR A 125 -2.45 11.54 3.41
N LYS A 126 -2.92 12.32 2.45
CA LYS A 126 -2.47 13.68 2.17
C LYS A 126 -3.64 14.64 2.25
N THR A 127 -3.36 15.89 2.62
CA THR A 127 -4.38 16.94 2.57
C THR A 127 -4.71 17.26 1.12
N GLU A 128 -6.00 17.23 0.80
CA GLU A 128 -6.51 17.60 -0.51
C GLU A 128 -6.97 19.06 -0.51
N TYR A 129 -6.58 19.78 -1.56
CA TYR A 129 -6.95 21.18 -1.78
C TYR A 129 -7.66 21.32 -3.13
N VAL A 130 -8.76 22.04 -3.14
CA VAL A 130 -9.43 22.48 -4.37
C VAL A 130 -9.17 23.97 -4.56
N ILE A 131 -8.88 24.37 -5.78
CA ILE A 131 -8.73 25.79 -6.14
C ILE A 131 -10.12 26.35 -6.42
N GLU A 132 -10.59 27.23 -5.56
CA GLU A 132 -11.87 27.93 -5.71
C GLU A 132 -11.66 29.44 -5.77
N ASP A 133 -12.62 30.14 -6.38
CA ASP A 133 -12.62 31.60 -6.35
C ASP A 133 -13.03 32.08 -4.95
N ASN A 134 -12.18 32.89 -4.32
CA ASN A 134 -12.50 33.51 -3.04
C ASN A 134 -13.53 34.65 -3.22
N ALA A 135 -13.98 35.23 -2.11
CA ALA A 135 -14.96 36.34 -2.13
C ALA A 135 -14.50 37.58 -2.90
N GLN A 136 -13.22 37.64 -3.29
CA GLN A 136 -12.62 38.71 -4.10
C GLN A 136 -12.37 38.28 -5.55
N GLY A 137 -12.87 37.11 -5.99
CA GLY A 137 -12.70 36.60 -7.36
C GLY A 137 -11.27 36.12 -7.67
N LYS A 138 -10.43 35.90 -6.65
CA LYS A 138 -9.07 35.36 -6.82
C LYS A 138 -9.06 33.87 -6.51
N LYS A 139 -8.36 33.09 -7.32
CA LYS A 139 -8.15 31.66 -7.09
C LYS A 139 -7.33 31.44 -5.83
N ALA A 140 -7.89 30.73 -4.88
CA ALA A 140 -7.25 30.37 -3.62
C ALA A 140 -7.45 28.88 -3.31
N PRO A 141 -6.44 28.18 -2.75
CA PRO A 141 -6.60 26.80 -2.34
C PRO A 141 -7.47 26.72 -1.08
N ARG A 142 -8.52 25.90 -1.14
CA ARG A 142 -9.33 25.53 0.03
C ARG A 142 -9.10 24.07 0.36
N LYS A 143 -8.82 23.77 1.65
CA LYS A 143 -8.73 22.41 2.14
C LYS A 143 -10.11 21.76 2.07
N VAL A 144 -10.22 20.61 1.40
CA VAL A 144 -11.49 19.90 1.20
C VAL A 144 -11.56 18.66 2.09
N GLY A 145 -10.40 18.02 2.36
CA GLY A 145 -10.37 16.80 3.12
C GLY A 145 -9.00 16.15 3.17
N MET A 146 -9.00 14.85 3.38
CA MET A 146 -7.83 13.98 3.28
C MET A 146 -8.10 12.95 2.19
N ALA A 147 -7.12 12.77 1.30
CA ALA A 147 -7.18 11.77 0.25
C ALA A 147 -6.12 10.68 0.49
N PRO A 148 -6.37 9.41 0.14
CA PRO A 148 -5.37 8.36 0.24
C PRO A 148 -4.20 8.62 -0.71
N VAL A 149 -3.00 8.25 -0.29
CA VAL A 149 -1.80 8.31 -1.13
C VAL A 149 -1.72 7.01 -1.93
N PHE A 150 -2.52 6.94 -2.98
CA PHE A 150 -2.52 5.89 -3.97
C PHE A 150 -3.09 6.44 -5.29
N ARG A 151 -3.24 5.57 -6.32
CA ARG A 151 -3.90 5.98 -7.56
C ARG A 151 -5.36 6.30 -7.28
N GLU A 152 -5.85 7.41 -7.83
CA GLU A 152 -7.25 7.83 -7.69
C GLU A 152 -8.20 6.71 -8.16
N GLY A 153 -9.24 6.45 -7.38
CA GLY A 153 -10.23 5.42 -7.65
C GLY A 153 -9.94 4.07 -7.00
N PHE A 154 -8.73 3.83 -6.49
CA PHE A 154 -8.37 2.55 -5.84
C PHE A 154 -9.28 2.22 -4.65
N GLU A 155 -9.70 3.22 -3.91
CA GLU A 155 -10.59 3.10 -2.74
C GLU A 155 -11.96 2.50 -3.06
N TYR A 156 -12.33 2.44 -4.34
CA TYR A 156 -13.57 1.82 -4.82
C TYR A 156 -13.39 0.38 -5.33
N GLU A 157 -12.16 -0.11 -5.39
CA GLU A 157 -11.83 -1.46 -5.87
C GLU A 157 -11.65 -2.48 -4.74
N MET A 158 -11.47 -2.02 -3.48
CA MET A 158 -11.19 -2.83 -2.28
C MET A 158 -12.43 -3.11 -1.43
#